data_7ce2a76f7a992620dbb568532de56023
#
_entry.id   7ce2a76f7a992620dbb568532de56023
#
_cell.length_a   1.000
_cell.length_b   1.000
_cell.length_c   1.000
_cell.angle_alpha   90.00
_cell.angle_beta   90.00
_cell.angle_gamma   90.00
#
_symmetry.space_group_name_H-M   'P 1'
#
loop_
_entity.id
_entity.type
_entity.pdbx_description
1 polymer ?
#
loop_
_entity_poly.entity_id
_entity_poly.type
_entity_poly.pdbx_seq_one_letter_code
_entity_poly.pdbx_strand_id
1 'polypeptide(L)'
;VCPSSESQHYLTTNHRPKAEVFRGPGQAITMIESSSPGFGATAIPMARFGAEYGYDLAELSNDIESVQRGGRWAVMIPFFGDPVFARFASWESAPRESTIGFWLGVDSSTWTTSMDRETYERAVETTRSAISKGDVYQVNICRIRSNGCAPDSDIMALDALLAEGNSAPYAGALRIPEIGIHIACASPELYLSREGSRLVSKPIKGTAPRAVDLLEKDRAENIMIVDLVRNDLSRCCDVGSVKAVDLLEVQQHPGLVHLVSTVQGEISQHVGWSNIIEATFPPGSIAGAPKIAALDIIDSLEPENRGPYCGAFGWIDVDNHTAQLAVAIRTFWVDGGLLKFGTGAGITWGSDPGAEWEETQLKARHLSSIAERSWNHS
;
A
#
# COMPACT_ATOMS: atom_id res chain seq x y z
N VAL A 1 -21.71 59.04 -15.97
CA VAL A 1 -20.55 58.74 -16.79
C VAL A 1 -19.98 57.43 -16.33
N CYS A 2 -20.27 56.36 -17.06
CA CYS A 2 -19.69 55.03 -16.89
C CYS A 2 -18.30 54.99 -17.54
N PRO A 3 -17.37 54.20 -17.04
CA PRO A 3 -16.45 53.48 -17.91
C PRO A 3 -16.47 51.98 -17.71
N SER A 4 -16.65 51.33 -18.85
CA SER A 4 -15.95 50.19 -19.47
C SER A 4 -15.50 48.98 -18.63
N SER A 5 -16.05 47.88 -19.07
CA SER A 5 -15.68 46.45 -18.95
C SER A 5 -14.19 46.16 -18.90
N GLU A 6 -13.74 45.50 -17.83
CA GLU A 6 -12.53 44.68 -17.81
C GLU A 6 -12.90 43.21 -17.57
N SER A 7 -12.40 42.40 -18.48
CA SER A 7 -12.57 40.97 -18.53
C SER A 7 -11.86 40.28 -17.35
N GLN A 8 -12.63 39.74 -16.42
CA GLN A 8 -12.10 38.83 -15.43
C GLN A 8 -11.98 37.42 -16.02
N HIS A 9 -10.75 36.99 -16.28
CA HIS A 9 -10.43 35.59 -16.50
C HIS A 9 -10.67 34.83 -15.19
N TYR A 10 -11.76 34.08 -15.13
CA TYR A 10 -11.95 33.05 -14.11
C TYR A 10 -10.97 31.91 -14.39
N LEU A 11 -9.92 31.83 -13.60
CA LEU A 11 -9.16 30.61 -13.39
C LEU A 11 -10.12 29.61 -12.70
N THR A 12 -10.59 28.64 -13.45
CA THR A 12 -11.30 27.48 -12.91
C THR A 12 -10.30 26.67 -12.10
N THR A 13 -10.25 26.91 -10.80
CA THR A 13 -9.64 25.99 -9.85
C THR A 13 -10.49 24.73 -9.85
N ASN A 14 -9.94 23.65 -10.43
CA ASN A 14 -10.45 22.30 -10.24
C ASN A 14 -10.32 21.96 -8.73
N HIS A 15 -11.36 22.24 -7.98
CA HIS A 15 -11.51 21.68 -6.64
C HIS A 15 -11.72 20.18 -6.79
N ARG A 16 -10.66 19.38 -6.58
CA ARG A 16 -10.83 17.97 -6.27
C ARG A 16 -11.65 17.87 -4.98
N PRO A 17 -12.64 16.97 -4.90
CA PRO A 17 -13.39 16.78 -3.67
C PRO A 17 -12.42 16.38 -2.56
N LYS A 18 -12.57 17.00 -1.38
CA LYS A 18 -11.82 16.64 -0.16
C LYS A 18 -11.85 15.12 -0.02
N ALA A 19 -10.68 14.51 0.14
CA ALA A 19 -10.52 13.07 0.25
C ALA A 19 -11.35 12.53 1.43
N GLU A 20 -12.49 11.96 1.14
CA GLU A 20 -13.15 11.05 2.07
C GLU A 20 -12.35 9.74 2.05
N VAL A 21 -11.59 9.49 3.09
CA VAL A 21 -10.72 8.31 3.25
C VAL A 21 -11.54 7.01 3.27
N PHE A 22 -12.83 7.10 3.53
CA PHE A 22 -13.77 5.98 3.50
C PHE A 22 -15.16 6.48 3.12
N ARG A 23 -15.67 6.15 1.94
CA ARG A 23 -17.09 6.35 1.62
C ARG A 23 -17.87 5.12 2.08
N GLY A 24 -18.93 5.37 2.84
CA GLY A 24 -19.87 4.35 3.32
C GLY A 24 -20.53 3.56 2.19
N PRO A 25 -21.31 2.52 2.53
CA PRO A 25 -21.71 1.42 1.65
C PRO A 25 -22.64 1.85 0.54
N GLY A 26 -22.47 1.26 -0.64
CA GLY A 26 -23.56 1.04 -1.55
C GLY A 26 -23.49 1.49 -2.99
N GLN A 27 -22.45 1.15 -3.73
CA GLN A 27 -22.58 0.96 -5.17
C GLN A 27 -21.95 -0.36 -5.55
N ALA A 28 -22.72 -1.23 -6.23
CA ALA A 28 -22.19 -2.45 -6.83
C ALA A 28 -21.02 -2.09 -7.76
N ILE A 29 -19.95 -2.88 -7.71
CA ILE A 29 -18.83 -2.74 -8.63
C ILE A 29 -19.42 -2.90 -10.04
N THR A 30 -19.52 -1.80 -10.78
CA THR A 30 -19.97 -1.84 -12.16
C THR A 30 -18.84 -2.45 -12.99
N MET A 31 -19.12 -3.58 -13.64
CA MET A 31 -18.24 -4.16 -14.64
C MET A 31 -17.94 -3.09 -15.69
N ILE A 32 -16.69 -2.69 -15.81
CA ILE A 32 -16.27 -1.76 -16.88
C ILE A 32 -16.23 -2.57 -18.16
N GLU A 33 -17.19 -2.36 -19.05
CA GLU A 33 -17.08 -2.84 -20.44
C GLU A 33 -15.90 -2.10 -21.09
N SER A 34 -14.70 -2.68 -21.01
CA SER A 34 -13.55 -2.18 -21.75
C SER A 34 -13.68 -2.59 -23.21
N SER A 35 -13.79 -1.63 -24.10
CA SER A 35 -13.86 -1.81 -25.57
C SER A 35 -12.52 -2.22 -26.22
N SER A 36 -11.50 -2.56 -25.44
CA SER A 36 -10.20 -3.08 -25.88
C SER A 36 -9.83 -4.29 -25.02
N PRO A 37 -9.18 -5.34 -25.55
CA PRO A 37 -8.67 -6.42 -24.74
C PRO A 37 -7.67 -5.81 -23.74
N GLY A 38 -8.10 -5.73 -22.48
CA GLY A 38 -7.29 -5.20 -21.39
C GLY A 38 -6.12 -6.12 -21.07
N PHE A 39 -5.17 -5.62 -20.30
CA PHE A 39 -4.06 -6.40 -19.76
C PHE A 39 -4.58 -7.71 -19.12
N GLY A 40 -4.02 -8.86 -19.54
CA GLY A 40 -4.38 -10.16 -19.00
C GLY A 40 -5.84 -10.61 -19.24
N ALA A 41 -6.54 -10.09 -20.25
CA ALA A 41 -7.98 -10.31 -20.49
C ALA A 41 -8.41 -11.78 -20.60
N THR A 42 -7.51 -12.69 -20.92
CA THR A 42 -7.76 -14.15 -21.00
C THR A 42 -7.42 -14.90 -19.72
N ALA A 43 -6.82 -14.23 -18.74
CA ALA A 43 -6.39 -14.84 -17.50
C ALA A 43 -7.57 -14.97 -16.51
N ILE A 44 -7.60 -16.03 -15.74
CA ILE A 44 -8.63 -16.25 -14.71
C ILE A 44 -8.36 -15.40 -13.46
N PRO A 45 -9.39 -15.00 -12.69
CA PRO A 45 -9.22 -14.42 -11.37
C PRO A 45 -8.41 -15.33 -10.46
N MET A 46 -7.42 -14.77 -9.79
CA MET A 46 -6.53 -15.50 -8.89
C MET A 46 -5.95 -14.59 -7.80
N ALA A 47 -5.79 -15.14 -6.60
CA ALA A 47 -5.04 -14.51 -5.51
C ALA A 47 -3.91 -15.43 -5.07
N ARG A 48 -2.81 -14.86 -4.55
CA ARG A 48 -1.74 -15.61 -3.87
C ARG A 48 -1.35 -14.87 -2.60
N PHE A 49 -1.31 -15.60 -1.48
CA PHE A 49 -0.78 -15.10 -0.21
C PHE A 49 0.06 -16.20 0.45
N GLY A 50 1.35 -15.90 0.67
CA GLY A 50 2.28 -16.93 1.12
C GLY A 50 2.40 -18.06 0.11
N ALA A 51 2.13 -19.29 0.55
CA ALA A 51 2.15 -20.48 -0.29
C ALA A 51 0.75 -20.88 -0.83
N GLU A 52 -0.28 -20.08 -0.57
CA GLU A 52 -1.67 -20.44 -0.93
C GLU A 52 -2.17 -19.61 -2.10
N TYR A 53 -2.90 -20.27 -2.98
CA TYR A 53 -3.50 -19.74 -4.21
C TYR A 53 -5.01 -19.83 -4.15
N GLY A 54 -5.70 -18.70 -4.31
CA GLY A 54 -7.16 -18.60 -4.35
C GLY A 54 -7.68 -18.68 -5.79
N TYR A 55 -8.69 -19.51 -5.99
CA TYR A 55 -9.35 -19.74 -7.27
C TYR A 55 -10.87 -19.68 -7.13
N ASP A 56 -11.55 -19.71 -8.26
CA ASP A 56 -13.00 -19.77 -8.32
C ASP A 56 -13.60 -18.56 -7.59
N LEU A 57 -13.38 -17.36 -8.18
CA LEU A 57 -13.91 -16.10 -7.67
C LEU A 57 -15.43 -16.20 -7.50
N ALA A 58 -15.89 -16.17 -6.28
CA ALA A 58 -17.30 -16.36 -5.92
C ALA A 58 -18.02 -15.04 -5.67
N GLU A 59 -17.32 -14.01 -5.25
CA GLU A 59 -17.95 -12.74 -4.91
C GLU A 59 -16.94 -11.58 -5.01
N LEU A 60 -17.40 -10.42 -5.50
CA LEU A 60 -16.68 -9.16 -5.51
C LEU A 60 -17.51 -8.09 -4.80
N SER A 61 -16.87 -7.26 -3.99
CA SER A 61 -17.51 -6.15 -3.29
C SER A 61 -16.53 -5.01 -3.06
N ASN A 62 -17.03 -3.79 -2.95
CA ASN A 62 -16.33 -2.63 -2.41
C ASN A 62 -16.82 -2.25 -0.99
N ASP A 63 -17.72 -3.05 -0.42
CA ASP A 63 -18.23 -2.87 0.92
C ASP A 63 -17.58 -3.87 1.88
N ILE A 64 -16.89 -3.35 2.90
CA ILE A 64 -16.22 -4.18 3.92
C ILE A 64 -17.19 -5.06 4.72
N GLU A 65 -18.46 -4.67 4.85
CA GLU A 65 -19.45 -5.48 5.53
C GLU A 65 -19.72 -6.81 4.79
N SER A 66 -19.37 -6.87 3.50
CA SER A 66 -19.48 -8.10 2.71
C SER A 66 -18.62 -9.24 3.26
N VAL A 67 -17.49 -8.93 3.92
CA VAL A 67 -16.62 -9.98 4.48
C VAL A 67 -17.30 -10.77 5.59
N GLN A 68 -18.32 -10.21 6.25
CA GLN A 68 -19.08 -10.89 7.29
C GLN A 68 -19.93 -12.07 6.77
N ARG A 69 -20.07 -12.19 5.44
CA ARG A 69 -20.78 -13.33 4.83
C ARG A 69 -20.02 -14.66 4.91
N GLY A 70 -18.85 -14.66 5.57
CA GLY A 70 -18.03 -15.83 5.76
C GLY A 70 -17.05 -16.09 4.60
N GLY A 71 -16.23 -17.12 4.76
CA GLY A 71 -15.19 -17.51 3.83
C GLY A 71 -13.92 -16.65 3.91
N ARG A 72 -13.01 -16.92 2.97
CA ARG A 72 -11.73 -16.23 2.88
C ARG A 72 -11.71 -15.24 1.70
N TRP A 73 -11.35 -14.02 2.01
CA TRP A 73 -11.36 -12.89 1.12
C TRP A 73 -9.95 -12.37 0.85
N ALA A 74 -9.61 -12.18 -0.41
CA ALA A 74 -8.51 -11.30 -0.79
C ALA A 74 -8.96 -9.86 -0.62
N VAL A 75 -8.08 -9.02 -0.08
CA VAL A 75 -8.37 -7.64 0.31
C VAL A 75 -7.34 -6.70 -0.30
N MET A 76 -7.82 -5.66 -0.96
CA MET A 76 -7.05 -4.50 -1.38
C MET A 76 -7.80 -3.24 -0.97
N ILE A 77 -7.22 -2.46 -0.06
CA ILE A 77 -7.74 -1.14 0.32
C ILE A 77 -6.70 -0.12 -0.17
N PRO A 78 -6.99 0.66 -1.23
CA PRO A 78 -6.05 1.67 -1.74
C PRO A 78 -5.87 2.79 -0.73
N PHE A 79 -4.77 3.54 -0.85
CA PHE A 79 -4.53 4.70 0.04
C PHE A 79 -5.65 5.74 -0.07
N PHE A 80 -6.10 6.01 -1.32
CA PHE A 80 -7.31 6.77 -1.63
C PHE A 80 -8.10 6.02 -2.71
N GLY A 81 -9.39 5.89 -2.54
CA GLY A 81 -10.31 5.26 -3.49
C GLY A 81 -11.09 4.09 -2.91
N ASP A 82 -11.82 3.40 -3.76
CA ASP A 82 -12.71 2.31 -3.35
C ASP A 82 -11.93 1.02 -3.08
N PRO A 83 -12.20 0.32 -1.97
CA PRO A 83 -11.57 -0.95 -1.67
C PRO A 83 -12.10 -2.07 -2.58
N VAL A 84 -11.35 -3.16 -2.66
CA VAL A 84 -11.75 -4.39 -3.33
C VAL A 84 -11.66 -5.55 -2.34
N PHE A 85 -12.77 -6.24 -2.18
CA PHE A 85 -12.91 -7.48 -1.42
C PHE A 85 -13.33 -8.58 -2.39
N ALA A 86 -12.51 -9.62 -2.53
CA ALA A 86 -12.72 -10.72 -3.46
C ALA A 86 -12.73 -12.05 -2.71
N ARG A 87 -13.89 -12.73 -2.67
CA ARG A 87 -14.02 -14.03 -2.04
C ARG A 87 -13.75 -15.13 -3.04
N PHE A 88 -12.78 -15.96 -2.74
CA PHE A 88 -12.43 -17.14 -3.52
C PHE A 88 -12.98 -18.40 -2.85
N ALA A 89 -13.58 -19.30 -3.66
CA ALA A 89 -14.24 -20.50 -3.15
C ALA A 89 -13.25 -21.61 -2.79
N SER A 90 -12.08 -21.63 -3.42
CA SER A 90 -11.04 -22.64 -3.17
C SER A 90 -9.67 -21.99 -2.91
N TRP A 91 -8.89 -22.64 -2.02
CA TRP A 91 -7.51 -22.24 -1.69
C TRP A 91 -6.62 -23.48 -1.72
N GLU A 92 -5.54 -23.42 -2.47
CA GLU A 92 -4.66 -24.56 -2.78
C GLU A 92 -3.20 -24.20 -2.47
N SER A 93 -2.40 -25.15 -2.03
CA SER A 93 -0.99 -24.95 -1.67
C SER A 93 -0.03 -24.91 -2.87
N ALA A 94 -0.53 -25.09 -4.08
CA ALA A 94 0.24 -25.01 -5.32
C ALA A 94 -0.61 -24.34 -6.42
N PRO A 95 0.01 -23.69 -7.41
CA PRO A 95 -0.73 -23.16 -8.54
C PRO A 95 -1.28 -24.32 -9.41
N ARG A 96 -2.50 -24.13 -9.93
CA ARG A 96 -3.06 -25.03 -10.95
C ARG A 96 -2.25 -24.89 -12.23
N GLU A 97 -2.08 -25.99 -12.98
CA GLU A 97 -1.36 -25.97 -14.26
C GLU A 97 -1.88 -24.88 -15.20
N SER A 98 -0.97 -24.23 -15.89
CA SER A 98 -1.26 -23.17 -16.89
C SER A 98 -2.08 -21.96 -16.39
N THR A 99 -2.17 -21.75 -15.08
CA THR A 99 -2.89 -20.58 -14.54
C THR A 99 -2.01 -19.35 -14.39
N ILE A 100 -0.68 -19.51 -14.34
CA ILE A 100 0.30 -18.42 -14.33
C ILE A 100 0.89 -18.32 -15.73
N GLY A 101 0.77 -17.16 -16.34
CA GLY A 101 1.32 -16.83 -17.64
C GLY A 101 2.82 -16.53 -17.59
N PHE A 102 3.25 -15.60 -18.41
CA PHE A 102 4.64 -15.15 -18.47
C PHE A 102 4.72 -13.64 -18.17
N TRP A 103 5.91 -13.20 -17.76
CA TRP A 103 6.25 -11.81 -17.61
C TRP A 103 7.27 -11.43 -18.67
N LEU A 104 6.96 -10.44 -19.52
CA LEU A 104 7.83 -10.04 -20.65
C LEU A 104 8.95 -9.09 -20.24
N GLY A 105 8.90 -8.58 -18.99
CA GLY A 105 9.75 -7.49 -18.56
C GLY A 105 9.28 -6.14 -19.07
N VAL A 106 9.78 -5.07 -18.46
CA VAL A 106 9.58 -3.69 -18.93
C VAL A 106 10.92 -3.07 -19.36
N ASP A 107 10.89 -2.11 -20.27
CA ASP A 107 12.09 -1.45 -20.76
C ASP A 107 12.70 -0.56 -19.66
N SER A 108 13.92 -0.84 -19.26
CA SER A 108 14.65 -0.10 -18.23
C SER A 108 14.84 1.39 -18.53
N SER A 109 14.83 1.77 -19.82
CA SER A 109 15.07 3.14 -20.28
C SER A 109 13.82 4.04 -20.27
N THR A 110 12.61 3.47 -20.11
CA THR A 110 11.35 4.19 -20.30
C THR A 110 10.59 4.50 -18.99
N TRP A 111 11.18 4.26 -17.84
CA TRP A 111 10.59 4.64 -16.58
C TRP A 111 10.38 6.15 -16.46
N THR A 112 9.14 6.53 -16.22
CA THR A 112 8.73 7.90 -15.87
C THR A 112 8.45 8.03 -14.38
N THR A 113 8.19 9.24 -13.90
CA THR A 113 7.87 9.50 -12.49
C THR A 113 6.89 10.67 -12.37
N SER A 114 5.96 10.57 -11.41
CA SER A 114 4.97 11.63 -11.13
C SER A 114 5.58 12.93 -10.61
N MET A 115 6.74 12.85 -9.98
CA MET A 115 7.54 14.01 -9.55
C MET A 115 8.98 13.83 -10.00
N ASP A 116 9.55 14.84 -10.63
CA ASP A 116 10.99 14.95 -10.84
C ASP A 116 11.71 15.34 -9.55
N ARG A 117 13.05 15.38 -9.60
CA ARG A 117 13.87 15.70 -8.44
C ARG A 117 13.52 17.05 -7.82
N GLU A 118 13.43 18.08 -8.65
CA GLU A 118 13.16 19.44 -8.18
C GLU A 118 11.80 19.55 -7.50
N THR A 119 10.76 18.93 -8.07
CA THR A 119 9.41 18.90 -7.52
C THR A 119 9.36 18.13 -6.20
N TYR A 120 10.06 16.99 -6.12
CA TYR A 120 10.13 16.20 -4.89
C TYR A 120 10.88 16.95 -3.78
N GLU A 121 12.03 17.55 -4.09
CA GLU A 121 12.80 18.35 -3.13
C GLU A 121 12.00 19.56 -2.61
N ARG A 122 11.22 20.24 -3.47
CA ARG A 122 10.28 21.29 -3.02
C ARG A 122 9.18 20.75 -2.11
N ALA A 123 8.64 19.56 -2.37
CA ALA A 123 7.65 18.91 -1.50
C ALA A 123 8.25 18.61 -0.12
N VAL A 124 9.49 18.14 -0.06
CA VAL A 124 10.23 17.93 1.20
C VAL A 124 10.39 19.25 1.97
N GLU A 125 10.81 20.34 1.33
CA GLU A 125 10.95 21.64 1.98
C GLU A 125 9.62 22.21 2.47
N THR A 126 8.54 22.05 1.69
CA THR A 126 7.19 22.45 2.10
C THR A 126 6.74 21.68 3.34
N THR A 127 6.99 20.38 3.37
CA THR A 127 6.70 19.51 4.52
C THR A 127 7.51 19.94 5.75
N ARG A 128 8.82 20.21 5.61
CA ARG A 128 9.66 20.74 6.69
C ARG A 128 9.15 22.08 7.23
N SER A 129 8.66 22.94 6.33
CA SER A 129 8.03 24.20 6.75
C SER A 129 6.78 23.97 7.60
N ALA A 130 5.92 22.98 7.26
CA ALA A 130 4.77 22.62 8.08
C ALA A 130 5.20 22.04 9.44
N ILE A 131 6.25 21.21 9.47
CA ILE A 131 6.83 20.69 10.71
C ILE A 131 7.34 21.85 11.60
N SER A 132 8.02 22.84 11.04
CA SER A 132 8.54 24.00 11.78
C SER A 132 7.45 24.85 12.41
N LYS A 133 6.25 24.86 11.84
CA LYS A 133 5.07 25.54 12.38
C LYS A 133 4.35 24.73 13.46
N GLY A 134 4.69 23.46 13.61
CA GLY A 134 4.04 22.55 14.54
C GLY A 134 2.75 21.92 13.98
N ASP A 135 2.46 22.04 12.69
CA ASP A 135 1.27 21.47 12.07
C ASP A 135 1.34 19.93 12.06
N VAL A 136 2.53 19.36 11.82
CA VAL A 136 2.82 17.93 11.78
C VAL A 136 4.20 17.64 12.38
N TYR A 137 4.44 16.39 12.79
CA TYR A 137 5.76 15.91 13.23
C TYR A 137 6.51 15.18 12.13
N GLN A 138 5.76 14.47 11.28
CA GLN A 138 6.26 13.70 10.14
C GLN A 138 5.18 13.61 9.07
N VAL A 139 5.59 13.61 7.80
CA VAL A 139 4.74 13.26 6.66
C VAL A 139 5.52 12.35 5.72
N ASN A 140 4.90 11.28 5.24
CA ASN A 140 5.49 10.43 4.23
C ASN A 140 5.15 10.97 2.84
N ILE A 141 6.14 11.46 2.09
CA ILE A 141 5.98 12.01 0.73
C ILE A 141 6.39 10.95 -0.29
N CYS A 142 5.49 10.71 -1.25
CA CYS A 142 5.62 9.64 -2.24
C CYS A 142 5.57 10.17 -3.66
N ARG A 143 6.14 9.38 -4.56
CA ARG A 143 6.02 9.54 -6.01
C ARG A 143 5.74 8.19 -6.66
N ILE A 144 5.05 8.21 -7.78
CA ILE A 144 4.72 7.03 -8.55
C ILE A 144 5.65 6.97 -9.77
N ARG A 145 6.26 5.82 -9.97
CA ARG A 145 7.00 5.48 -11.18
C ARG A 145 6.12 4.66 -12.10
N SER A 146 6.20 4.90 -13.41
CA SER A 146 5.38 4.22 -14.41
C SER A 146 6.21 3.78 -15.59
N ASN A 147 5.87 2.63 -16.17
CA ASN A 147 6.48 2.09 -17.38
C ASN A 147 5.42 1.41 -18.25
N GLY A 148 5.62 1.36 -19.56
CA GLY A 148 4.75 0.60 -20.46
C GLY A 148 4.77 -0.89 -20.09
N CYS A 149 3.59 -1.51 -20.04
CA CYS A 149 3.44 -2.94 -19.76
C CYS A 149 2.81 -3.66 -20.96
N ALA A 150 3.45 -4.73 -21.42
CA ALA A 150 2.92 -5.50 -22.52
C ALA A 150 1.57 -6.16 -22.15
N PRO A 151 0.53 -6.08 -23.01
CA PRO A 151 -0.81 -6.60 -22.67
C PRO A 151 -0.85 -8.08 -22.32
N ASP A 152 0.07 -8.88 -22.89
CA ASP A 152 0.15 -10.32 -22.66
C ASP A 152 0.96 -10.71 -21.41
N SER A 153 1.54 -9.72 -20.70
CA SER A 153 2.24 -9.99 -19.45
C SER A 153 1.27 -10.35 -18.32
N ASP A 154 1.70 -11.22 -17.41
CA ASP A 154 0.92 -11.64 -16.26
C ASP A 154 1.52 -11.15 -14.95
N ILE A 155 0.73 -10.45 -14.16
CA ILE A 155 1.15 -9.93 -12.85
C ILE A 155 1.53 -11.05 -11.86
N MET A 156 0.93 -12.24 -12.00
CA MET A 156 1.26 -13.40 -11.17
C MET A 156 2.67 -13.94 -11.48
N ALA A 157 3.13 -13.80 -12.73
CA ALA A 157 4.51 -14.11 -13.10
C ALA A 157 5.51 -13.07 -12.58
N LEU A 158 5.13 -11.79 -12.55
CA LEU A 158 5.94 -10.76 -11.86
C LEU A 158 6.04 -11.06 -10.35
N ASP A 159 4.96 -11.49 -9.73
CA ASP A 159 4.96 -11.90 -8.33
C ASP A 159 5.91 -13.07 -8.05
N ALA A 160 5.97 -14.07 -8.93
CA ALA A 160 6.95 -15.16 -8.84
C ALA A 160 8.40 -14.65 -8.93
N LEU A 161 8.69 -13.73 -9.86
CA LEU A 161 10.00 -13.07 -9.96
C LEU A 161 10.37 -12.29 -8.69
N LEU A 162 9.39 -11.58 -8.11
CA LEU A 162 9.60 -10.84 -6.85
C LEU A 162 9.89 -11.80 -5.70
N ALA A 163 9.21 -12.94 -5.63
CA ALA A 163 9.45 -13.96 -4.60
C ALA A 163 10.87 -14.54 -4.68
N GLU A 164 11.40 -14.73 -5.89
CA GLU A 164 12.79 -15.18 -6.11
C GLU A 164 13.82 -14.09 -5.76
N GLY A 165 13.59 -12.85 -6.21
CA GLY A 165 14.56 -11.77 -6.11
C GLY A 165 14.45 -10.91 -4.85
N ASN A 166 13.32 -10.94 -4.15
CA ASN A 166 13.04 -10.12 -2.97
C ASN A 166 12.05 -10.85 -2.05
N SER A 167 12.50 -11.89 -1.38
CA SER A 167 11.66 -12.61 -0.40
C SER A 167 11.12 -11.64 0.66
N ALA A 168 9.80 -11.59 0.82
CA ALA A 168 9.13 -10.71 1.76
C ALA A 168 8.06 -11.47 2.56
N PRO A 169 7.97 -11.22 3.88
CA PRO A 169 7.12 -12.02 4.78
C PRO A 169 5.61 -11.85 4.51
N TYR A 170 5.21 -10.73 3.92
CA TYR A 170 3.81 -10.39 3.63
C TYR A 170 3.57 -10.20 2.13
N ALA A 171 4.26 -11.02 1.33
CA ALA A 171 4.10 -11.00 -0.12
C ALA A 171 2.78 -11.62 -0.56
N GLY A 172 2.25 -11.11 -1.66
CA GLY A 172 1.04 -11.63 -2.29
C GLY A 172 0.75 -10.98 -3.63
N ALA A 173 -0.18 -11.57 -4.37
CA ALA A 173 -0.65 -11.06 -5.63
C ALA A 173 -2.17 -11.22 -5.78
N LEU A 174 -2.78 -10.32 -6.54
CA LEU A 174 -4.20 -10.36 -6.87
C LEU A 174 -4.38 -9.98 -8.34
N ARG A 175 -5.06 -10.85 -9.08
CA ARG A 175 -5.45 -10.67 -10.46
C ARG A 175 -6.94 -10.89 -10.61
N ILE A 176 -7.68 -9.86 -11.01
CA ILE A 176 -9.11 -9.90 -11.33
C ILE A 176 -9.29 -9.07 -12.61
N PRO A 177 -9.10 -9.69 -13.80
CA PRO A 177 -9.10 -8.98 -15.07
C PRO A 177 -10.40 -8.25 -15.35
N GLU A 178 -11.54 -8.78 -14.90
CA GLU A 178 -12.88 -8.26 -15.14
C GLU A 178 -13.09 -6.84 -14.57
N ILE A 179 -12.30 -6.46 -13.58
CA ILE A 179 -12.31 -5.12 -12.97
C ILE A 179 -10.94 -4.42 -13.03
N GLY A 180 -10.03 -4.92 -13.87
CA GLY A 180 -8.72 -4.34 -14.09
C GLY A 180 -7.77 -4.38 -12.88
N ILE A 181 -7.95 -5.32 -11.95
CA ILE A 181 -7.08 -5.47 -10.79
C ILE A 181 -5.92 -6.41 -11.12
N HIS A 182 -4.71 -5.88 -11.07
CA HIS A 182 -3.45 -6.59 -11.30
C HIS A 182 -2.40 -6.05 -10.35
N ILE A 183 -2.14 -6.75 -9.23
CA ILE A 183 -1.27 -6.30 -8.14
C ILE A 183 -0.29 -7.41 -7.77
N ALA A 184 1.00 -7.05 -7.62
CA ALA A 184 2.03 -7.89 -7.02
C ALA A 184 2.72 -7.09 -5.90
N CYS A 185 2.64 -7.61 -4.68
CA CYS A 185 3.10 -6.96 -3.47
C CYS A 185 4.20 -7.78 -2.79
N ALA A 186 5.37 -7.20 -2.59
CA ALA A 186 6.49 -7.79 -1.87
C ALA A 186 6.76 -7.02 -0.55
N SER A 187 5.70 -6.85 0.25
CA SER A 187 5.77 -6.03 1.46
C SER A 187 6.52 -6.71 2.60
N PRO A 188 7.43 -5.97 3.27
CA PRO A 188 8.06 -6.43 4.49
C PRO A 188 7.24 -6.10 5.76
N GLU A 189 6.21 -5.25 5.67
CA GLU A 189 5.56 -4.60 6.81
C GLU A 189 4.15 -5.11 7.04
N LEU A 190 3.88 -5.58 8.28
CA LEU A 190 2.55 -5.98 8.71
C LEU A 190 1.74 -4.76 9.16
N TYR A 191 0.68 -4.46 8.41
CA TYR A 191 -0.31 -3.48 8.85
C TYR A 191 -1.15 -4.03 9.99
N LEU A 192 -1.87 -5.13 9.76
CA LEU A 192 -2.66 -5.82 10.77
C LEU A 192 -2.67 -7.33 10.52
N SER A 193 -2.55 -8.11 11.60
CA SER A 193 -3.00 -9.49 11.62
C SER A 193 -4.03 -9.70 12.72
N ARG A 194 -4.91 -10.67 12.51
CA ARG A 194 -5.87 -11.12 13.49
C ARG A 194 -5.72 -12.61 13.73
N GLU A 195 -5.81 -13.01 14.99
CA GLU A 195 -5.89 -14.39 15.41
C GLU A 195 -6.89 -14.47 16.59
N GLY A 196 -8.08 -14.95 16.31
CA GLY A 196 -9.19 -14.90 17.28
C GLY A 196 -9.59 -13.47 17.63
N SER A 197 -9.42 -13.09 18.91
CA SER A 197 -9.64 -11.73 19.43
C SER A 197 -8.40 -10.84 19.31
N ARG A 198 -7.20 -11.41 19.12
CA ARG A 198 -5.95 -10.66 19.11
C ARG A 198 -5.69 -9.98 17.77
N LEU A 199 -5.50 -8.67 17.81
CA LEU A 199 -4.95 -7.86 16.71
C LEU A 199 -3.48 -7.56 16.96
N VAL A 200 -2.66 -7.62 15.89
CA VAL A 200 -1.23 -7.29 15.92
C VAL A 200 -0.89 -6.38 14.75
N SER A 201 -0.07 -5.37 15.01
CA SER A 201 0.58 -4.54 13.99
C SER A 201 2.09 -4.53 14.23
N LYS A 202 2.89 -4.55 13.13
CA LYS A 202 4.36 -4.56 13.22
C LYS A 202 4.96 -3.46 12.35
N PRO A 203 4.91 -2.20 12.80
CA PRO A 203 5.52 -1.11 12.05
C PRO A 203 7.04 -1.25 11.96
N ILE A 204 7.58 -0.88 10.81
CA ILE A 204 9.01 -0.84 10.51
C ILE A 204 9.45 0.61 10.38
N LYS A 205 10.50 0.99 11.08
CA LYS A 205 11.28 2.21 10.84
C LYS A 205 12.75 1.91 11.06
N GLY A 206 13.60 2.47 10.21
CA GLY A 206 15.01 2.11 10.18
C GLY A 206 15.28 0.84 9.38
N THR A 207 16.08 1.00 8.34
CA THR A 207 16.60 -0.08 7.51
C THR A 207 18.05 0.20 7.24
N ALA A 208 18.92 -0.77 7.50
CA ALA A 208 20.35 -0.62 7.32
C ALA A 208 20.97 -1.94 6.81
N PRO A 209 22.17 -1.90 6.22
CA PRO A 209 22.88 -3.13 5.88
C PRO A 209 23.24 -3.98 7.11
N ARG A 210 23.52 -3.36 8.27
CA ARG A 210 23.88 -4.02 9.53
C ARG A 210 23.23 -3.32 10.72
N ALA A 211 23.04 -4.01 11.79
CA ALA A 211 22.46 -3.47 13.04
C ALA A 211 23.21 -2.23 13.59
N VAL A 212 24.53 -2.20 13.42
CA VAL A 212 25.37 -1.08 13.88
C VAL A 212 25.21 0.20 13.04
N ASP A 213 24.66 0.07 11.85
CA ASP A 213 24.42 1.19 10.92
C ASP A 213 23.04 1.85 11.16
N LEU A 214 22.18 1.29 12.04
CA LEU A 214 20.91 1.89 12.47
C LEU A 214 21.18 3.14 13.31
N LEU A 215 20.51 4.22 12.95
CA LEU A 215 20.72 5.53 13.57
C LEU A 215 19.77 5.78 14.75
N GLU A 216 20.15 6.71 15.63
CA GLU A 216 19.28 7.13 16.75
C GLU A 216 17.97 7.74 16.26
N LYS A 217 17.99 8.45 15.13
CA LYS A 217 16.77 8.96 14.49
C LYS A 217 15.79 7.83 14.14
N ASP A 218 16.27 6.67 13.67
CA ASP A 218 15.43 5.53 13.30
C ASP A 218 14.68 4.98 14.53
N ARG A 219 15.34 4.98 15.69
CA ARG A 219 14.73 4.58 16.97
C ARG A 219 13.65 5.57 17.40
N ALA A 220 13.93 6.88 17.32
CA ALA A 220 12.97 7.91 17.67
C ALA A 220 11.73 7.87 16.77
N GLU A 221 11.92 7.70 15.45
CA GLU A 221 10.83 7.56 14.48
C GLU A 221 10.00 6.30 14.75
N ASN A 222 10.64 5.18 15.07
CA ASN A 222 9.94 3.93 15.37
C ASN A 222 9.06 4.09 16.63
N ILE A 223 9.58 4.69 17.71
CA ILE A 223 8.81 4.96 18.93
C ILE A 223 7.60 5.85 18.65
N MET A 224 7.76 6.91 17.84
CA MET A 224 6.65 7.79 17.46
C MET A 224 5.56 7.01 16.68
N ILE A 225 5.94 6.14 15.77
CA ILE A 225 4.98 5.32 15.02
C ILE A 225 4.33 4.26 15.93
N VAL A 226 5.03 3.69 16.88
CA VAL A 226 4.45 2.79 17.89
C VAL A 226 3.35 3.50 18.68
N ASP A 227 3.56 4.73 19.09
CA ASP A 227 2.53 5.50 19.82
C ASP A 227 1.32 5.80 18.94
N LEU A 228 1.53 6.09 17.66
CA LEU A 228 0.45 6.27 16.70
C LEU A 228 -0.36 4.98 16.51
N VAL A 229 0.31 3.83 16.33
CA VAL A 229 -0.34 2.52 16.19
C VAL A 229 -1.09 2.13 17.47
N ARG A 230 -0.51 2.40 18.65
CA ARG A 230 -1.20 2.19 19.93
C ARG A 230 -2.48 3.01 20.04
N ASN A 231 -2.43 4.28 19.64
CA ASN A 231 -3.61 5.15 19.61
C ASN A 231 -4.68 4.58 18.65
N ASP A 232 -4.29 4.17 17.44
CA ASP A 232 -5.20 3.60 16.46
C ASP A 232 -5.88 2.33 16.96
N LEU A 233 -5.10 1.36 17.49
CA LEU A 233 -5.64 0.12 18.07
C LEU A 233 -6.52 0.38 19.30
N SER A 234 -6.21 1.39 20.11
CA SER A 234 -7.00 1.73 21.31
C SER A 234 -8.43 2.18 20.98
N ARG A 235 -8.70 2.56 19.73
CA ARG A 235 -10.04 2.96 19.27
C ARG A 235 -10.96 1.77 18.95
N CYS A 236 -10.39 0.58 18.73
CA CYS A 236 -11.13 -0.64 18.39
C CYS A 236 -10.85 -1.82 19.31
N CYS A 237 -9.86 -1.74 20.19
CA CYS A 237 -9.51 -2.79 21.16
C CYS A 237 -10.08 -2.49 22.56
N ASP A 238 -10.19 -3.52 23.37
CA ASP A 238 -10.65 -3.43 24.75
C ASP A 238 -9.73 -2.52 25.58
N VAL A 239 -10.33 -1.75 26.47
CA VAL A 239 -9.62 -0.78 27.31
C VAL A 239 -8.53 -1.47 28.13
N GLY A 240 -7.29 -0.98 28.00
CA GLY A 240 -6.13 -1.52 28.71
C GLY A 240 -5.51 -2.78 28.10
N SER A 241 -6.05 -3.31 26.99
CA SER A 241 -5.49 -4.46 26.29
C SER A 241 -4.32 -4.10 25.36
N VAL A 242 -4.29 -2.85 24.85
CA VAL A 242 -3.27 -2.42 23.86
C VAL A 242 -1.89 -2.28 24.52
N LYS A 243 -0.91 -3.01 23.99
CA LYS A 243 0.47 -3.03 24.50
C LYS A 243 1.47 -3.05 23.36
N ALA A 244 2.60 -2.36 23.54
CA ALA A 244 3.81 -2.62 22.78
C ALA A 244 4.55 -3.78 23.47
N VAL A 245 4.62 -4.92 22.81
CA VAL A 245 5.20 -6.15 23.42
C VAL A 245 6.66 -6.31 23.06
N ASP A 246 7.07 -5.90 21.86
CA ASP A 246 8.45 -5.86 21.42
C ASP A 246 8.72 -4.44 20.89
N LEU A 247 9.76 -3.81 21.39
CA LEU A 247 10.18 -2.47 20.96
C LEU A 247 11.58 -2.54 20.36
N LEU A 248 11.72 -1.93 19.16
CA LEU A 248 13.02 -1.71 18.52
C LEU A 248 13.81 -3.02 18.30
N GLU A 249 13.10 -4.11 17.96
CA GLU A 249 13.72 -5.39 17.64
C GLU A 249 14.43 -5.28 16.28
N VAL A 250 15.69 -5.75 16.25
CA VAL A 250 16.45 -5.81 15.01
C VAL A 250 16.18 -7.15 14.32
N GLN A 251 15.41 -7.11 13.23
CA GLN A 251 15.10 -8.30 12.45
C GLN A 251 16.02 -8.43 11.24
N GLN A 252 16.59 -9.62 11.06
CA GLN A 252 17.48 -9.93 9.95
C GLN A 252 16.68 -10.30 8.71
N HIS A 253 17.06 -9.71 7.57
CA HIS A 253 16.55 -10.03 6.25
C HIS A 253 17.71 -10.27 5.28
N PRO A 254 17.52 -10.94 4.15
CA PRO A 254 18.59 -11.11 3.17
C PRO A 254 19.19 -9.76 2.75
N GLY A 255 20.45 -9.53 3.13
CA GLY A 255 21.21 -8.33 2.77
C GLY A 255 20.93 -7.05 3.56
N LEU A 256 20.02 -7.07 4.55
CA LEU A 256 19.69 -5.89 5.36
C LEU A 256 19.07 -6.27 6.72
N VAL A 257 18.94 -5.29 7.60
CA VAL A 257 18.21 -5.39 8.85
C VAL A 257 17.11 -4.35 8.92
N HIS A 258 16.01 -4.69 9.59
CA HIS A 258 14.91 -3.78 9.91
C HIS A 258 14.79 -3.56 11.41
N LEU A 259 14.43 -2.35 11.81
CA LEU A 259 14.03 -2.05 13.18
C LEU A 259 12.50 -2.14 13.26
N VAL A 260 12.02 -3.18 13.92
CA VAL A 260 10.60 -3.54 14.00
C VAL A 260 10.10 -3.40 15.42
N SER A 261 8.89 -2.90 15.60
CA SER A 261 8.19 -2.97 16.89
C SER A 261 6.87 -3.72 16.72
N THR A 262 6.42 -4.36 17.79
CA THR A 262 5.16 -5.12 17.80
C THR A 262 4.17 -4.46 18.77
N VAL A 263 3.00 -4.08 18.24
CA VAL A 263 1.89 -3.57 19.03
C VAL A 263 0.72 -4.54 18.89
N GLN A 264 0.12 -4.93 20.01
CA GLN A 264 -1.04 -5.81 20.02
C GLN A 264 -2.16 -5.30 20.92
N GLY A 265 -3.39 -5.75 20.65
CA GLY A 265 -4.55 -5.50 21.47
C GLY A 265 -5.59 -6.61 21.29
N GLU A 266 -6.53 -6.69 22.21
CA GLU A 266 -7.65 -7.63 22.15
C GLU A 266 -8.92 -6.89 21.72
N ILE A 267 -9.67 -7.44 20.76
CA ILE A 267 -10.97 -6.91 20.34
C ILE A 267 -12.09 -7.70 20.97
N SER A 268 -13.18 -7.02 21.33
CA SER A 268 -14.40 -7.69 21.75
C SER A 268 -15.12 -8.33 20.56
N GLN A 269 -16.01 -9.30 20.84
CA GLN A 269 -16.75 -10.05 19.81
C GLN A 269 -17.67 -9.16 18.94
N HIS A 270 -17.97 -7.94 19.39
CA HIS A 270 -18.86 -7.01 18.68
C HIS A 270 -18.10 -6.11 17.66
N VAL A 271 -16.78 -6.14 17.67
CA VAL A 271 -15.95 -5.31 16.79
C VAL A 271 -15.79 -5.99 15.43
N GLY A 272 -16.44 -5.44 14.43
CA GLY A 272 -16.33 -5.87 13.03
C GLY A 272 -15.13 -5.26 12.30
N TRP A 273 -14.89 -5.74 11.09
CA TRP A 273 -13.80 -5.24 10.24
C TRP A 273 -13.96 -3.76 9.87
N SER A 274 -15.20 -3.27 9.71
CA SER A 274 -15.48 -1.85 9.47
C SER A 274 -14.90 -0.98 10.58
N ASN A 275 -15.19 -1.33 11.84
CA ASN A 275 -14.68 -0.60 13.00
C ASN A 275 -13.14 -0.65 13.09
N ILE A 276 -12.53 -1.82 12.78
CA ILE A 276 -11.08 -1.98 12.82
C ILE A 276 -10.42 -1.08 11.77
N ILE A 277 -10.90 -1.13 10.52
CA ILE A 277 -10.32 -0.34 9.43
C ILE A 277 -10.56 1.16 9.65
N GLU A 278 -11.75 1.58 10.06
CA GLU A 278 -12.04 2.98 10.39
C GLU A 278 -11.12 3.52 11.50
N ALA A 279 -10.81 2.70 12.50
CA ALA A 279 -9.92 3.09 13.59
C ALA A 279 -8.44 3.20 13.16
N THR A 280 -7.98 2.34 12.26
CA THR A 280 -6.54 2.12 12.03
C THR A 280 -6.04 2.57 10.67
N PHE A 281 -6.91 2.66 9.65
CA PHE A 281 -6.52 3.04 8.29
C PHE A 281 -6.47 4.58 8.08
N PRO A 282 -5.57 5.10 7.22
CA PRO A 282 -4.42 4.38 6.66
C PRO A 282 -3.35 4.10 7.72
N PRO A 283 -2.44 3.13 7.46
CA PRO A 283 -1.34 2.82 8.38
C PRO A 283 -0.51 4.05 8.71
N GLY A 284 -0.23 4.27 10.01
CA GLY A 284 0.47 5.48 10.47
C GLY A 284 1.90 5.59 9.94
N SER A 285 2.57 4.45 9.70
CA SER A 285 3.95 4.38 9.21
C SER A 285 4.17 5.01 7.84
N ILE A 286 3.09 5.07 7.01
CA ILE A 286 3.14 5.54 5.62
C ILE A 286 2.29 6.81 5.38
N ALA A 287 1.62 7.34 6.38
CA ALA A 287 0.89 8.61 6.31
C ALA A 287 1.69 9.72 6.99
N GLY A 288 1.68 9.75 8.31
CA GLY A 288 2.37 10.76 9.12
C GLY A 288 1.62 11.04 10.43
N ALA A 289 2.11 11.97 11.19
CA ALA A 289 1.57 12.33 12.51
C ALA A 289 1.53 13.87 12.70
N PRO A 290 0.39 14.44 13.18
CA PRO A 290 -0.94 13.85 13.31
C PRO A 290 -1.53 13.42 11.97
N LYS A 291 -2.28 12.29 11.95
CA LYS A 291 -2.72 11.62 10.71
C LYS A 291 -3.52 12.53 9.76
N ILE A 292 -4.53 13.24 10.26
CA ILE A 292 -5.40 14.09 9.44
C ILE A 292 -4.60 15.21 8.76
N ALA A 293 -3.79 15.95 9.53
CA ALA A 293 -2.96 17.02 8.97
C ALA A 293 -1.93 16.51 7.96
N ALA A 294 -1.38 15.31 8.19
CA ALA A 294 -0.46 14.68 7.25
C ALA A 294 -1.16 14.32 5.94
N LEU A 295 -2.40 13.82 5.97
CA LEU A 295 -3.18 13.50 4.78
C LEU A 295 -3.51 14.76 3.95
N ASP A 296 -3.84 15.88 4.57
CA ASP A 296 -4.08 17.15 3.88
C ASP A 296 -2.81 17.64 3.15
N ILE A 297 -1.64 17.49 3.77
CA ILE A 297 -0.35 17.83 3.15
C ILE A 297 -0.05 16.90 1.96
N ILE A 298 -0.23 15.59 2.12
CA ILE A 298 -0.05 14.60 1.05
C ILE A 298 -0.92 14.94 -0.16
N ASP A 299 -2.22 15.18 0.05
CA ASP A 299 -3.17 15.52 -1.02
C ASP A 299 -2.79 16.82 -1.76
N SER A 300 -2.21 17.77 -1.06
CA SER A 300 -1.77 19.03 -1.64
C SER A 300 -0.46 18.95 -2.44
N LEU A 301 0.43 18.01 -2.10
CA LEU A 301 1.78 17.94 -2.65
C LEU A 301 1.97 16.84 -3.70
N GLU A 302 1.24 15.73 -3.60
CA GLU A 302 1.36 14.61 -4.54
C GLU A 302 0.47 14.79 -5.76
N PRO A 303 1.04 14.87 -6.98
CA PRO A 303 0.25 15.14 -8.19
C PRO A 303 -0.52 13.93 -8.71
N GLU A 304 -0.17 12.72 -8.25
CA GLU A 304 -0.77 11.45 -8.67
C GLU A 304 -1.27 10.67 -7.46
N ASN A 305 -2.43 10.02 -7.60
CA ASN A 305 -2.98 9.15 -6.56
C ASN A 305 -2.07 7.95 -6.35
N ARG A 306 -1.84 7.58 -5.10
CA ARG A 306 -1.02 6.44 -4.72
C ARG A 306 -1.61 5.09 -5.17
N GLY A 307 -2.92 5.01 -5.46
CA GLY A 307 -3.59 3.76 -5.77
C GLY A 307 -3.42 2.71 -4.67
N PRO A 308 -3.03 1.47 -5.01
CA PRO A 308 -2.72 0.43 -4.03
C PRO A 308 -1.53 0.76 -3.11
N TYR A 309 -0.57 1.54 -3.60
CA TYR A 309 0.64 1.87 -2.84
C TYR A 309 0.31 2.62 -1.55
N CYS A 310 0.90 2.20 -0.43
CA CYS A 310 0.61 2.70 0.92
C CYS A 310 -0.80 2.36 1.44
N GLY A 311 -1.56 1.54 0.73
CA GLY A 311 -2.82 0.98 1.19
C GLY A 311 -2.64 -0.27 2.06
N ALA A 312 -3.69 -1.07 2.18
CA ALA A 312 -3.64 -2.38 2.83
C ALA A 312 -3.89 -3.49 1.81
N PHE A 313 -3.08 -4.55 1.88
CA PHE A 313 -3.15 -5.68 0.95
C PHE A 313 -2.96 -7.01 1.66
N GLY A 314 -3.84 -7.97 1.43
CA GLY A 314 -3.74 -9.26 2.07
C GLY A 314 -5.04 -10.06 2.04
N TRP A 315 -5.34 -10.74 3.12
CA TRP A 315 -6.52 -11.59 3.20
C TRP A 315 -7.18 -11.54 4.59
N ILE A 316 -8.48 -11.83 4.60
CA ILE A 316 -9.33 -12.00 5.79
C ILE A 316 -10.05 -13.33 5.65
N ASP A 317 -9.94 -14.21 6.65
CA ASP A 317 -10.69 -15.45 6.79
C ASP A 317 -11.61 -15.29 8.00
N VAL A 318 -12.88 -15.06 7.72
CA VAL A 318 -13.86 -14.74 8.76
C VAL A 318 -14.25 -15.98 9.55
N ASP A 319 -14.35 -17.12 8.89
CA ASP A 319 -14.79 -18.37 9.51
C ASP A 319 -13.76 -18.87 10.54
N ASN A 320 -12.47 -18.61 10.27
CA ASN A 320 -11.38 -18.98 11.17
C ASN A 320 -10.93 -17.83 12.11
N HIS A 321 -11.57 -16.66 12.01
CA HIS A 321 -11.17 -15.45 12.76
C HIS A 321 -9.69 -15.09 12.59
N THR A 322 -9.16 -15.28 11.39
CA THR A 322 -7.77 -14.96 11.06
C THR A 322 -7.68 -13.96 9.92
N ALA A 323 -6.61 -13.17 9.91
CA ALA A 323 -6.32 -12.24 8.83
C ALA A 323 -4.85 -11.86 8.79
N GLN A 324 -4.37 -11.48 7.62
CA GLN A 324 -3.07 -10.86 7.44
C GLN A 324 -3.16 -9.79 6.36
N LEU A 325 -2.98 -8.54 6.76
CA LEU A 325 -2.97 -7.36 5.90
C LEU A 325 -1.60 -6.69 6.00
N ALA A 326 -0.90 -6.60 4.90
CA ALA A 326 0.35 -5.86 4.78
C ALA A 326 0.09 -4.38 4.53
N VAL A 327 1.03 -3.52 4.90
CA VAL A 327 1.16 -2.19 4.29
C VAL A 327 1.58 -2.39 2.84
N ALA A 328 0.82 -1.92 1.86
CA ALA A 328 1.09 -2.16 0.45
C ALA A 328 2.26 -1.28 -0.07
N ILE A 329 3.45 -1.51 0.48
CA ILE A 329 4.73 -0.97 -0.01
C ILE A 329 5.48 -2.04 -0.80
N ARG A 330 6.46 -1.65 -1.60
CA ARG A 330 7.15 -2.57 -2.54
C ARG A 330 6.13 -3.28 -3.44
N THR A 331 5.16 -2.52 -3.93
CA THR A 331 3.98 -3.01 -4.65
C THR A 331 3.98 -2.49 -6.07
N PHE A 332 3.80 -3.40 -7.00
CA PHE A 332 3.53 -3.13 -8.41
C PHE A 332 2.05 -3.31 -8.69
N TRP A 333 1.51 -2.49 -9.57
CA TRP A 333 0.17 -2.67 -10.12
C TRP A 333 0.12 -2.19 -11.55
N VAL A 334 -0.85 -2.71 -12.31
CA VAL A 334 -1.10 -2.27 -13.68
C VAL A 334 -2.34 -1.39 -13.69
N ASP A 335 -2.21 -0.23 -14.29
CA ASP A 335 -3.30 0.73 -14.47
C ASP A 335 -3.15 1.42 -15.84
N GLY A 336 -4.19 1.34 -16.68
CA GLY A 336 -4.20 1.94 -18.01
C GLY A 336 -3.10 1.42 -18.93
N GLY A 337 -2.68 0.14 -18.81
CA GLY A 337 -1.57 -0.44 -19.59
C GLY A 337 -0.18 -0.02 -19.12
N LEU A 338 -0.09 0.67 -17.99
CA LEU A 338 1.17 1.04 -17.36
C LEU A 338 1.43 0.18 -16.12
N LEU A 339 2.61 -0.39 -16.02
CA LEU A 339 3.12 -0.91 -14.76
C LEU A 339 3.51 0.26 -13.87
N LYS A 340 2.91 0.35 -12.71
CA LYS A 340 3.16 1.40 -11.73
C LYS A 340 3.84 0.84 -10.48
N PHE A 341 4.63 1.68 -9.83
CA PHE A 341 5.37 1.38 -8.61
C PHE A 341 5.54 2.64 -7.77
N GLY A 342 5.12 2.58 -6.49
CA GLY A 342 5.26 3.68 -5.55
C GLY A 342 6.57 3.63 -4.76
N THR A 343 7.16 4.81 -4.51
CA THR A 343 8.32 4.98 -3.63
C THR A 343 8.23 6.32 -2.89
N GLY A 344 8.72 6.37 -1.66
CA GLY A 344 8.65 7.57 -0.84
C GLY A 344 9.53 7.49 0.40
N ALA A 345 9.56 8.60 1.14
CA ALA A 345 10.30 8.73 2.36
C ALA A 345 9.51 9.47 3.43
N GLY A 346 9.76 9.15 4.71
CA GLY A 346 9.19 9.83 5.85
C GLY A 346 9.96 11.13 6.14
N ILE A 347 9.33 12.26 5.88
CA ILE A 347 9.96 13.57 6.05
C ILE A 347 9.79 14.04 7.48
N THR A 348 10.91 14.33 8.13
CA THR A 348 11.02 14.87 9.48
C THR A 348 11.73 16.22 9.45
N TRP A 349 11.85 16.88 10.61
CA TRP A 349 12.61 18.13 10.72
C TRP A 349 14.05 18.02 10.21
N GLY A 350 14.70 16.89 10.48
CA GLY A 350 16.09 16.62 10.09
C GLY A 350 16.29 16.14 8.65
N SER A 351 15.23 16.01 7.86
CA SER A 351 15.32 15.52 6.47
C SER A 351 16.05 16.51 5.57
N ASP A 352 17.02 16.02 4.78
CA ASP A 352 17.65 16.74 3.69
C ASP A 352 16.96 16.40 2.37
N PRO A 353 16.47 17.39 1.60
CA PRO A 353 15.69 17.13 0.38
C PRO A 353 16.41 16.25 -0.64
N GLY A 354 17.71 16.49 -0.86
CA GLY A 354 18.50 15.70 -1.80
C GLY A 354 18.72 14.27 -1.33
N ALA A 355 18.97 14.08 -0.01
CA ALA A 355 19.12 12.75 0.58
C ALA A 355 17.82 11.95 0.51
N GLU A 356 16.67 12.57 0.79
CA GLU A 356 15.35 11.93 0.71
C GLU A 356 15.02 11.52 -0.74
N TRP A 357 15.38 12.34 -1.73
CA TRP A 357 15.28 11.95 -3.14
C TRP A 357 16.11 10.70 -3.43
N GLU A 358 17.37 10.68 -3.05
CA GLU A 358 18.27 9.53 -3.28
C GLU A 358 17.75 8.27 -2.56
N GLU A 359 17.15 8.41 -1.38
CA GLU A 359 16.52 7.31 -0.67
C GLU A 359 15.36 6.70 -1.49
N THR A 360 14.51 7.54 -2.12
CA THR A 360 13.43 7.02 -2.99
C THR A 360 13.98 6.28 -4.21
N GLN A 361 15.10 6.73 -4.77
CA GLN A 361 15.76 6.05 -5.89
C GLN A 361 16.33 4.70 -5.45
N LEU A 362 16.99 4.67 -4.30
CA LEU A 362 17.59 3.44 -3.76
C LEU A 362 16.50 2.38 -3.48
N LYS A 363 15.38 2.78 -2.86
CA LYS A 363 14.24 1.89 -2.57
C LYS A 363 13.63 1.29 -3.84
N ALA A 364 13.60 2.04 -4.95
CA ALA A 364 13.03 1.60 -6.21
C ALA A 364 13.98 0.71 -7.03
N ARG A 365 15.29 0.96 -6.98
CA ARG A 365 16.28 0.40 -7.91
C ARG A 365 16.22 -1.12 -8.02
N HIS A 366 16.29 -1.81 -6.90
CA HIS A 366 16.33 -3.27 -6.89
C HIS A 366 15.03 -3.88 -7.43
N LEU A 367 13.88 -3.40 -6.98
CA LEU A 367 12.57 -3.93 -7.39
C LEU A 367 12.27 -3.62 -8.86
N SER A 368 12.63 -2.42 -9.35
CA SER A 368 12.51 -2.09 -10.76
C SER A 368 13.37 -3.03 -11.62
N SER A 369 14.61 -3.34 -11.20
CA SER A 369 15.48 -4.27 -11.94
C SER A 369 14.92 -5.71 -11.99
N ILE A 370 14.11 -6.12 -11.03
CA ILE A 370 13.38 -7.39 -11.08
C ILE A 370 12.27 -7.32 -12.12
N ALA A 371 11.47 -6.24 -12.13
CA ALA A 371 10.38 -6.07 -13.09
C ALA A 371 10.85 -5.92 -14.54
N GLU A 372 12.11 -5.52 -14.77
CA GLU A 372 12.75 -5.42 -16.09
C GLU A 372 13.16 -6.78 -16.66
N ARG A 373 13.22 -7.83 -15.84
CA ARG A 373 13.54 -9.19 -16.28
C ARG A 373 12.31 -9.87 -16.87
N SER A 374 12.49 -10.71 -17.88
CA SER A 374 11.45 -11.63 -18.35
C SER A 374 11.41 -12.89 -17.49
N TRP A 375 10.22 -13.49 -17.39
CA TRP A 375 10.00 -14.76 -16.71
C TRP A 375 9.00 -15.62 -17.45
N ASN A 376 9.27 -16.93 -17.54
CA ASN A 376 8.38 -17.93 -18.13
C ASN A 376 8.34 -19.15 -17.20
N HIS A 377 7.15 -19.66 -16.98
CA HIS A 377 6.98 -20.91 -16.22
C HIS A 377 7.49 -22.06 -17.08
N SER A 378 8.65 -22.62 -16.74
CA SER A 378 9.22 -23.81 -17.41
C SER A 378 8.68 -25.09 -16.77
#